data_b2a8b5c1b1b65c13a8e6713956b62db8
#
_entry.id   b2a8b5c1b1b65c13a8e6713956b62db8
#
_cell.length_a   1.000
_cell.length_b   1.000
_cell.length_c   1.000
_cell.angle_alpha   90.00
_cell.angle_beta   90.00
_cell.angle_gamma   90.00
#
_symmetry.space_group_name_H-M   'P 1'
#
loop_
_entity.id
_entity.type
_entity.pdbx_description
1 polymer ?
#
loop_
_entity_poly.entity_id
_entity_poly.type
_entity_poly.pdbx_seq_one_letter_code
_entity_poly.pdbx_strand_id
1 'polypeptide(L)'
;MTKEGYEDGWGKVTVPANYTEKRLLIPTIYTRKSASVRNMGEVVVRATRIKVKMRGDTLVYDATAFNMPEGSMLSHLIEQLPGAKINENGEIFINGRKIDELTLNTRKVFGGNQAVLMENLPYFTVKELKVFERRSLQSVLTGDLNAEKEYVMDVNLKDEYALGGIANCDIAGGTHDRYLAKAFGFLLTKTLSIGAFANLNNINDETSGLSGVWGQNYRRIWGGANHPSKRKGAGLSLDYQSTKKQYGFPSLAFYNTISVDRKDNLNESKSFQEFFLPTGSTYQNTSQQMRQILNEVMLHQTVVYLPLSLRGEWRVFYEDDETNHNTMLSHRSSEYEAMEQKFNYLERKKEYGISFGNFNMSLPWHKQITVSLNNLRAIHTVLRSYNKRQTQEESTTQDYRHEYQDAVLT
;
A
#
# COMPACT_ATOMS: atom_id res chain seq x y z
N MET A 1 25.07 52.92 45.05
CA MET A 1 25.37 51.70 45.83
C MET A 1 24.60 50.57 45.18
N THR A 2 25.28 49.54 44.68
CA THR A 2 24.72 48.41 44.01
C THR A 2 24.96 47.17 44.86
N LYS A 3 23.98 46.31 45.00
CA LYS A 3 24.07 45.02 45.66
C LYS A 3 23.18 44.03 44.90
N GLU A 4 23.70 42.87 44.57
CA GLU A 4 22.97 41.81 43.85
C GLU A 4 21.69 41.42 44.60
N GLY A 5 20.55 41.43 43.92
CA GLY A 5 19.21 41.18 44.47
C GLY A 5 18.52 42.40 45.11
N TYR A 6 19.05 43.58 44.96
CA TYR A 6 18.44 44.85 45.42
C TYR A 6 18.40 45.87 44.30
N GLU A 7 17.40 46.78 44.34
CA GLU A 7 17.35 47.91 43.43
C GLU A 7 18.49 48.88 43.76
N ASP A 8 19.10 49.52 42.75
CA ASP A 8 20.18 50.47 42.93
C ASP A 8 19.72 51.67 43.77
N GLY A 9 20.37 51.87 44.93
CA GLY A 9 20.12 53.00 45.82
C GLY A 9 21.08 54.13 45.52
N TRP A 10 20.55 55.34 45.34
CA TRP A 10 21.33 56.54 45.17
C TRP A 10 20.83 57.64 46.09
N GLY A 11 21.74 58.48 46.53
CA GLY A 11 21.46 59.63 47.36
C GLY A 11 22.34 60.79 46.96
N LYS A 12 21.81 62.03 47.05
CA LYS A 12 22.53 63.27 46.77
C LYS A 12 23.04 63.87 48.08
N VAL A 13 24.34 64.05 48.16
CA VAL A 13 24.98 64.78 49.29
C VAL A 13 25.57 66.06 48.76
N THR A 14 25.21 67.16 49.34
CA THR A 14 25.77 68.45 48.99
C THR A 14 26.87 68.78 50.04
N VAL A 15 28.09 68.93 49.55
CA VAL A 15 29.21 69.36 50.39
C VAL A 15 29.28 70.87 50.42
N PRO A 16 29.20 71.51 51.61
CA PRO A 16 29.33 73.01 51.70
C PRO A 16 30.75 73.45 51.29
N ALA A 17 30.87 74.59 50.64
CA ALA A 17 32.16 75.09 50.12
C ALA A 17 33.21 75.33 51.19
N ASN A 18 32.84 75.43 52.47
CA ASN A 18 33.74 75.63 53.61
C ASN A 18 33.88 74.42 54.50
N TYR A 19 33.71 73.19 53.95
CA TYR A 19 33.82 71.94 54.71
C TYR A 19 35.27 71.64 55.03
N THR A 20 35.66 71.76 56.34
CA THR A 20 37.03 71.54 56.81
C THR A 20 37.24 70.18 57.55
N GLU A 21 36.17 69.47 57.73
CA GLU A 21 36.25 68.16 58.42
C GLU A 21 36.80 67.03 57.56
N LYS A 22 37.61 66.21 58.15
CA LYS A 22 38.24 64.98 57.44
C LYS A 22 37.25 63.88 57.15
N ARG A 23 36.00 63.98 57.60
CA ARG A 23 34.98 62.91 57.41
C ARG A 23 33.64 63.55 57.12
N LEU A 24 33.08 63.10 56.02
CA LEU A 24 31.70 63.44 55.57
C LEU A 24 30.78 62.31 56.04
N LEU A 25 29.79 62.65 56.89
CA LEU A 25 28.73 61.70 57.24
C LEU A 25 27.69 61.68 56.10
N ILE A 26 27.63 60.51 55.40
CA ILE A 26 26.65 60.35 54.35
C ILE A 26 25.37 59.76 54.97
N PRO A 27 24.19 60.25 54.66
CA PRO A 27 22.95 59.69 55.17
C PRO A 27 22.78 58.23 54.68
N THR A 28 22.13 57.43 55.51
CA THR A 28 21.88 56.02 55.21
C THR A 28 21.05 55.90 53.95
N ILE A 29 21.58 55.21 52.96
CA ILE A 29 20.86 54.91 51.72
C ILE A 29 20.10 53.61 51.92
N TYR A 30 18.78 53.69 51.83
CA TYR A 30 17.92 52.50 51.87
C TYR A 30 17.74 51.95 50.48
N THR A 31 18.05 50.69 50.27
CA THR A 31 17.77 49.97 49.04
C THR A 31 16.59 49.03 49.24
N ARG A 32 15.71 48.92 48.29
CA ARG A 32 14.62 47.96 48.30
C ARG A 32 15.14 46.66 47.72
N LYS A 33 14.70 45.54 48.26
CA LYS A 33 14.95 44.26 47.67
C LYS A 33 14.27 44.22 46.31
N SER A 34 15.01 43.99 45.25
CA SER A 34 14.46 43.80 43.90
C SER A 34 13.41 42.70 44.00
N ALA A 35 12.16 43.02 43.62
CA ALA A 35 11.20 41.96 43.41
C ALA A 35 11.77 41.11 42.28
N SER A 36 12.44 40.00 42.64
CA SER A 36 12.82 39.02 41.64
C SER A 36 11.52 38.62 40.97
N VAL A 37 11.33 39.14 39.75
CA VAL A 37 10.41 38.51 38.82
C VAL A 37 10.94 37.07 38.73
N ARG A 38 10.37 36.16 39.53
CA ARG A 38 10.44 34.78 39.21
C ARG A 38 9.77 34.69 37.83
N ASN A 39 10.60 34.62 36.81
CA ASN A 39 10.18 33.96 35.59
C ASN A 39 9.74 32.55 36.08
N MET A 40 8.44 32.43 36.35
CA MET A 40 7.84 31.11 36.42
C MET A 40 8.04 30.59 35.00
N GLY A 41 9.00 29.67 34.85
CA GLY A 41 9.19 28.98 33.59
C GLY A 41 7.82 28.58 33.14
N GLU A 42 7.50 28.85 31.88
CA GLU A 42 6.26 28.45 31.24
C GLU A 42 5.98 27.01 31.65
N VAL A 43 4.99 26.83 32.55
CA VAL A 43 4.51 25.48 32.87
C VAL A 43 3.73 25.07 31.65
N VAL A 44 4.43 24.50 30.66
CA VAL A 44 3.82 23.81 29.54
C VAL A 44 3.11 22.61 30.17
N VAL A 45 1.84 22.77 30.50
CA VAL A 45 0.94 21.68 30.82
C VAL A 45 0.78 20.92 29.53
N ARG A 46 1.67 19.96 29.27
CA ARG A 46 1.45 18.94 28.24
C ARG A 46 0.30 18.08 28.73
N ALA A 47 -0.92 18.48 28.41
CA ALA A 47 -2.06 17.61 28.57
C ALA A 47 -1.76 16.35 27.72
N THR A 48 -1.53 15.23 28.38
CA THR A 48 -1.37 13.94 27.70
C THR A 48 -2.70 13.64 27.04
N ARG A 49 -2.79 13.80 25.72
CA ARG A 49 -4.00 13.44 24.97
C ARG A 49 -4.24 11.96 25.11
N ILE A 50 -5.48 11.60 25.42
CA ILE A 50 -5.89 10.19 25.51
C ILE A 50 -5.87 9.61 24.11
N LYS A 51 -4.91 8.71 23.87
CA LYS A 51 -4.72 8.09 22.54
C LYS A 51 -5.87 7.18 22.12
N VAL A 52 -6.51 6.52 23.07
CA VAL A 52 -7.54 5.49 22.84
C VAL A 52 -8.66 5.65 23.84
N LYS A 53 -9.91 5.58 23.38
CA LYS A 53 -11.10 5.60 24.22
C LYS A 53 -12.18 4.68 23.66
N MET A 54 -13.02 4.13 24.54
CA MET A 54 -14.24 3.40 24.14
C MET A 54 -15.42 4.36 24.10
N ARG A 55 -16.22 4.27 23.05
CA ARG A 55 -17.53 4.92 22.93
C ARG A 55 -18.59 3.88 22.61
N GLY A 56 -19.29 3.38 23.63
CA GLY A 56 -20.14 2.19 23.47
C GLY A 56 -19.31 1.00 22.98
N ASP A 57 -19.68 0.39 21.88
CA ASP A 57 -18.98 -0.76 21.26
C ASP A 57 -17.86 -0.34 20.30
N THR A 58 -17.59 0.96 20.18
CA THR A 58 -16.61 1.49 19.23
C THR A 58 -15.32 1.86 19.95
N LEU A 59 -14.20 1.30 19.49
CA LEU A 59 -12.87 1.70 19.88
C LEU A 59 -12.44 2.90 19.04
N VAL A 60 -12.10 4.01 19.68
CA VAL A 60 -11.73 5.28 19.00
C VAL A 60 -10.30 5.63 19.33
N TYR A 61 -9.47 5.74 18.30
CA TYR A 61 -8.09 6.22 18.36
C TYR A 61 -8.03 7.68 17.91
N ASP A 62 -7.49 8.56 18.73
CA ASP A 62 -7.26 9.96 18.37
C ASP A 62 -5.94 10.08 17.61
N ALA A 63 -6.02 10.22 16.27
CA ALA A 63 -4.85 10.30 15.41
C ALA A 63 -3.95 11.50 15.74
N THR A 64 -4.54 12.59 16.28
CA THR A 64 -3.80 13.82 16.63
C THR A 64 -2.95 13.68 17.91
N ALA A 65 -3.14 12.58 18.66
CA ALA A 65 -2.36 12.27 19.85
C ALA A 65 -1.06 11.49 19.56
N PHE A 66 -0.83 11.13 18.28
CA PHE A 66 0.37 10.44 17.84
C PHE A 66 1.31 11.43 17.15
N ASN A 67 2.56 11.42 17.56
CA ASN A 67 3.59 12.26 16.95
C ASN A 67 4.32 11.44 15.89
N MET A 68 4.02 11.72 14.63
CA MET A 68 4.57 11.00 13.48
C MET A 68 5.56 11.89 12.72
N PRO A 69 6.63 11.34 12.14
CA PRO A 69 7.50 12.09 11.23
C PRO A 69 6.74 12.66 10.03
N GLU A 70 7.24 13.76 9.48
CA GLU A 70 6.72 14.30 8.23
C GLU A 70 6.83 13.24 7.11
N GLY A 71 5.86 13.20 6.21
CA GLY A 71 5.78 12.21 5.14
C GLY A 71 5.23 10.85 5.56
N SER A 72 4.88 10.65 6.85
CA SER A 72 4.23 9.41 7.29
C SER A 72 2.85 9.24 6.66
N MET A 73 2.54 8.01 6.26
CA MET A 73 1.25 7.62 5.69
C MET A 73 0.37 6.92 6.73
N LEU A 74 -0.86 6.60 6.36
CA LEU A 74 -1.83 5.94 7.24
C LEU A 74 -1.32 4.60 7.78
N SER A 75 -0.57 3.82 7.00
CA SER A 75 0.05 2.57 7.44
C SER A 75 0.93 2.77 8.66
N HIS A 76 1.82 3.76 8.64
CA HIS A 76 2.70 4.08 9.76
C HIS A 76 1.91 4.51 11.01
N LEU A 77 0.80 5.26 10.82
CA LEU A 77 -0.08 5.61 11.93
C LEU A 77 -0.74 4.38 12.53
N ILE A 78 -1.26 3.46 11.70
CA ILE A 78 -1.91 2.23 12.17
C ILE A 78 -0.94 1.36 12.96
N GLU A 79 0.31 1.22 12.53
CA GLU A 79 1.36 0.47 13.26
C GLU A 79 1.66 1.04 14.66
N GLN A 80 1.43 2.35 14.87
CA GLN A 80 1.61 2.99 16.17
C GLN A 80 0.39 2.89 17.09
N LEU A 81 -0.76 2.41 16.59
CA LEU A 81 -1.96 2.27 17.41
C LEU A 81 -1.80 1.12 18.41
N PRO A 82 -2.15 1.33 19.69
CA PRO A 82 -2.15 0.26 20.68
C PRO A 82 -3.03 -0.92 20.26
N GLY A 83 -2.45 -2.12 20.25
CA GLY A 83 -3.12 -3.35 19.86
C GLY A 83 -3.25 -3.58 18.35
N ALA A 84 -2.72 -2.67 17.52
CA ALA A 84 -2.73 -2.82 16.07
C ALA A 84 -1.48 -3.56 15.57
N LYS A 85 -1.65 -4.31 14.49
CA LYS A 85 -0.58 -4.99 13.76
C LYS A 85 -0.96 -5.05 12.28
N ILE A 86 -0.01 -4.78 11.40
CA ILE A 86 -0.11 -5.04 9.97
C ILE A 86 0.77 -6.26 9.68
N ASN A 87 0.23 -7.28 8.99
CA ASN A 87 1.00 -8.44 8.60
C ASN A 87 1.73 -8.22 7.25
N GLU A 88 2.56 -9.19 6.83
CA GLU A 88 3.31 -9.14 5.56
C GLU A 88 2.41 -9.06 4.32
N ASN A 89 1.14 -9.45 4.43
CA ASN A 89 0.16 -9.35 3.36
C ASN A 89 -0.59 -8.00 3.35
N GLY A 90 -0.23 -7.06 4.24
CA GLY A 90 -0.91 -5.77 4.37
C GLY A 90 -2.28 -5.83 5.07
N GLU A 91 -2.59 -6.95 5.75
CA GLU A 91 -3.84 -7.09 6.49
C GLU A 91 -3.70 -6.47 7.89
N ILE A 92 -4.71 -5.71 8.28
CA ILE A 92 -4.76 -5.01 9.57
C ILE A 92 -5.41 -5.89 10.63
N PHE A 93 -4.80 -6.00 11.78
CA PHE A 93 -5.34 -6.67 12.96
C PHE A 93 -5.43 -5.68 14.12
N ILE A 94 -6.52 -5.71 14.85
CA ILE A 94 -6.71 -4.95 16.10
C ILE A 94 -7.04 -5.93 17.21
N ASN A 95 -6.23 -5.95 18.27
CA ASN A 95 -6.36 -6.89 19.39
C ASN A 95 -6.45 -8.36 18.95
N GLY A 96 -5.68 -8.72 17.90
CA GLY A 96 -5.64 -10.08 17.36
C GLY A 96 -6.77 -10.42 16.38
N ARG A 97 -7.75 -9.54 16.18
CA ARG A 97 -8.84 -9.74 15.22
C ARG A 97 -8.56 -8.97 13.92
N LYS A 98 -8.74 -9.63 12.79
CA LYS A 98 -8.58 -9.02 11.45
C LYS A 98 -9.65 -7.98 11.18
N ILE A 99 -9.25 -6.87 10.58
CA ILE A 99 -10.17 -5.87 10.01
C ILE A 99 -10.63 -6.35 8.63
N ASP A 100 -11.95 -6.51 8.48
CA ASP A 100 -12.57 -6.97 7.23
C ASP A 100 -12.66 -5.84 6.21
N GLU A 101 -12.92 -4.61 6.63
CA GLU A 101 -13.04 -3.45 5.76
C GLU A 101 -12.44 -2.19 6.39
N LEU A 102 -11.68 -1.46 5.56
CA LEU A 102 -11.18 -0.11 5.86
C LEU A 102 -12.04 0.90 5.09
N THR A 103 -12.68 1.83 5.80
CA THR A 103 -13.52 2.88 5.21
C THR A 103 -12.92 4.26 5.45
N LEU A 104 -13.29 5.24 4.63
CA LEU A 104 -12.90 6.63 4.75
C LEU A 104 -14.15 7.49 4.92
N ASN A 105 -14.31 8.15 6.09
CA ASN A 105 -15.52 8.91 6.43
C ASN A 105 -16.79 8.07 6.20
N THR A 106 -16.80 6.84 6.69
CA THR A 106 -17.88 5.84 6.54
C THR A 106 -18.17 5.42 5.08
N ARG A 107 -17.24 5.63 4.18
CA ARG A 107 -17.39 5.32 2.76
C ARG A 107 -16.35 4.30 2.32
N LYS A 108 -16.77 3.36 1.52
CA LYS A 108 -15.87 2.47 0.79
C LYS A 108 -15.26 3.25 -0.36
N VAL A 109 -13.94 3.20 -0.52
CA VAL A 109 -13.21 3.87 -1.58
C VAL A 109 -12.24 2.89 -2.24
N PHE A 110 -11.84 3.15 -3.47
CA PHE A 110 -10.97 2.27 -4.28
C PHE A 110 -11.49 0.83 -4.37
N GLY A 111 -12.83 0.66 -4.46
CA GLY A 111 -13.44 -0.67 -4.44
C GLY A 111 -13.21 -1.46 -3.14
N GLY A 112 -12.69 -0.83 -2.07
CA GLY A 112 -12.34 -1.46 -0.80
C GLY A 112 -10.88 -1.91 -0.70
N ASN A 113 -10.01 -1.46 -1.59
CA ASN A 113 -8.60 -1.75 -1.49
C ASN A 113 -7.95 -0.97 -0.34
N GLN A 114 -7.66 -1.70 0.75
CA GLN A 114 -7.07 -1.13 1.96
C GLN A 114 -5.65 -0.61 1.73
N ALA A 115 -4.87 -1.30 0.91
CA ALA A 115 -3.47 -0.94 0.65
C ALA A 115 -3.34 0.45 0.02
N VAL A 116 -4.22 0.80 -0.93
CA VAL A 116 -4.21 2.14 -1.55
C VAL A 116 -4.36 3.24 -0.52
N LEU A 117 -5.30 3.08 0.43
CA LEU A 117 -5.47 4.07 1.50
C LEU A 117 -4.28 4.11 2.44
N MET A 118 -3.80 2.94 2.88
CA MET A 118 -2.70 2.84 3.84
C MET A 118 -1.41 3.47 3.33
N GLU A 119 -1.12 3.29 2.04
CA GLU A 119 0.13 3.74 1.43
C GLU A 119 0.11 5.19 0.95
N ASN A 120 -1.07 5.76 0.69
CA ASN A 120 -1.17 7.05 0.02
C ASN A 120 -1.91 8.13 0.82
N LEU A 121 -2.61 7.78 1.91
CA LEU A 121 -3.28 8.77 2.74
C LEU A 121 -2.30 9.33 3.79
N PRO A 122 -1.94 10.62 3.73
CA PRO A 122 -1.04 11.21 4.71
C PRO A 122 -1.67 11.23 6.12
N TYR A 123 -0.92 10.79 7.14
CA TYR A 123 -1.41 10.68 8.51
C TYR A 123 -1.98 12.00 9.07
N PHE A 124 -1.39 13.13 8.68
CA PHE A 124 -1.78 14.45 9.18
C PHE A 124 -3.20 14.88 8.77
N THR A 125 -3.78 14.22 7.74
CA THR A 125 -5.16 14.44 7.31
C THR A 125 -6.17 13.74 8.20
N VAL A 126 -5.72 12.75 8.99
CA VAL A 126 -6.57 11.91 9.84
C VAL A 126 -6.85 12.59 11.17
N LYS A 127 -8.13 12.61 11.58
CA LYS A 127 -8.61 13.09 12.86
C LYS A 127 -8.67 11.97 13.90
N GLU A 128 -9.39 10.92 13.56
CA GLU A 128 -9.59 9.74 14.43
C GLU A 128 -9.82 8.48 13.60
N LEU A 129 -9.49 7.33 14.18
CA LEU A 129 -9.83 6.02 13.61
C LEU A 129 -10.83 5.35 14.56
N LYS A 130 -11.91 4.83 13.99
CA LYS A 130 -12.97 4.12 14.74
C LYS A 130 -12.97 2.66 14.33
N VAL A 131 -12.97 1.77 15.32
CA VAL A 131 -13.04 0.34 15.08
C VAL A 131 -14.30 -0.20 15.76
N PHE A 132 -15.15 -0.83 14.99
CA PHE A 132 -16.45 -1.31 15.44
C PHE A 132 -16.94 -2.50 14.62
N GLU A 133 -17.92 -3.22 15.15
CA GLU A 133 -18.63 -4.26 14.43
C GLU A 133 -19.89 -3.71 13.76
N ARG A 134 -20.15 -4.15 12.54
CA ARG A 134 -21.41 -3.89 11.84
C ARG A 134 -21.92 -5.16 11.17
N ARG A 135 -23.17 -5.18 10.75
CA ARG A 135 -23.69 -6.23 9.87
C ARG A 135 -22.94 -6.20 8.55
N SER A 136 -22.64 -7.36 7.97
CA SER A 136 -22.07 -7.43 6.63
C SER A 136 -23.10 -6.98 5.57
N LEU A 137 -22.61 -6.45 4.46
CA LEU A 137 -23.48 -6.10 3.33
C LEU A 137 -24.25 -7.33 2.85
N GLN A 138 -23.63 -8.50 2.87
CA GLN A 138 -24.27 -9.77 2.48
C GLN A 138 -25.44 -10.10 3.42
N SER A 139 -25.27 -9.97 4.73
CA SER A 139 -26.35 -10.15 5.73
C SER A 139 -27.53 -9.23 5.47
N VAL A 140 -27.28 -7.98 5.10
CA VAL A 140 -28.31 -7.01 4.77
C VAL A 140 -29.06 -7.39 3.49
N LEU A 141 -28.36 -7.88 2.48
CA LEU A 141 -28.94 -8.28 1.19
C LEU A 141 -29.79 -9.57 1.29
N THR A 142 -29.32 -10.53 2.08
CA THR A 142 -30.00 -11.84 2.26
C THR A 142 -31.06 -11.82 3.36
N GLY A 143 -31.03 -10.82 4.25
CA GLY A 143 -31.89 -10.76 5.43
C GLY A 143 -31.49 -11.75 6.54
N ASP A 144 -30.31 -12.39 6.41
CA ASP A 144 -29.80 -13.31 7.43
C ASP A 144 -29.29 -12.55 8.65
N LEU A 145 -30.02 -12.70 9.76
CA LEU A 145 -29.68 -12.04 11.03
C LEU A 145 -28.55 -12.76 11.78
N ASN A 146 -28.26 -14.01 11.45
CA ASN A 146 -27.24 -14.83 12.09
C ASN A 146 -25.89 -14.79 11.38
N ALA A 147 -25.80 -14.09 10.24
CA ALA A 147 -24.53 -13.93 9.53
C ALA A 147 -23.49 -13.20 10.39
N GLU A 148 -22.24 -13.58 10.24
CA GLU A 148 -21.12 -12.94 10.93
C GLU A 148 -21.08 -11.44 10.67
N LYS A 149 -20.77 -10.69 11.74
CA LYS A 149 -20.56 -9.24 11.65
C LYS A 149 -19.18 -8.95 11.10
N GLU A 150 -19.09 -7.92 10.27
CA GLU A 150 -17.82 -7.37 9.79
C GLU A 150 -17.17 -6.51 10.87
N TYR A 151 -15.85 -6.64 11.04
CA TYR A 151 -15.04 -5.78 11.89
C TYR A 151 -14.42 -4.69 11.04
N VAL A 152 -14.86 -3.45 11.24
CA VAL A 152 -14.58 -2.32 10.34
C VAL A 152 -13.71 -1.30 11.05
N MET A 153 -12.68 -0.80 10.32
CA MET A 153 -11.94 0.39 10.71
C MET A 153 -12.35 1.55 9.83
N ASP A 154 -12.91 2.60 10.43
CA ASP A 154 -13.30 3.82 9.73
C ASP A 154 -12.31 4.95 10.03
N VAL A 155 -11.65 5.42 9.00
CA VAL A 155 -10.70 6.54 9.05
C VAL A 155 -11.46 7.83 8.84
N ASN A 156 -11.56 8.64 9.89
CA ASN A 156 -12.22 9.94 9.81
C ASN A 156 -11.17 11.02 9.56
N LEU A 157 -11.37 11.78 8.50
CA LEU A 157 -10.52 12.92 8.16
C LEU A 157 -10.86 14.14 9.02
N LYS A 158 -9.89 15.04 9.19
CA LYS A 158 -10.15 16.38 9.72
C LYS A 158 -11.10 17.13 8.79
N ASP A 159 -11.86 18.07 9.35
CA ASP A 159 -12.93 18.76 8.62
C ASP A 159 -12.42 19.49 7.38
N GLU A 160 -11.18 19.99 7.41
CA GLU A 160 -10.49 20.66 6.30
C GLU A 160 -10.14 19.73 5.13
N TYR A 161 -10.02 18.41 5.38
CA TYR A 161 -9.71 17.37 4.38
C TYR A 161 -10.90 16.46 4.07
N ALA A 162 -12.02 16.64 4.76
CA ALA A 162 -13.21 15.79 4.62
C ALA A 162 -13.85 15.86 3.23
N LEU A 163 -13.71 17.01 2.58
CA LEU A 163 -14.10 17.27 1.19
C LEU A 163 -12.91 17.96 0.51
N GLY A 164 -12.36 17.32 -0.52
CA GLY A 164 -11.20 17.90 -1.20
C GLY A 164 -10.37 16.86 -1.92
N GLY A 165 -9.19 17.25 -2.32
CA GLY A 165 -8.25 16.40 -3.03
C GLY A 165 -6.93 16.26 -2.27
N ILE A 166 -6.32 15.09 -2.46
CA ILE A 166 -4.97 14.77 -2.01
C ILE A 166 -4.20 14.32 -3.25
N ALA A 167 -2.98 14.80 -3.40
CA ALA A 167 -2.09 14.35 -4.46
C ALA A 167 -0.68 14.14 -3.90
N ASN A 168 -0.08 13.02 -4.24
CA ASN A 168 1.29 12.67 -3.89
C ASN A 168 2.06 12.36 -5.16
N CYS A 169 3.32 12.75 -5.22
CA CYS A 169 4.21 12.43 -6.32
C CYS A 169 5.61 12.17 -5.76
N ASP A 170 6.14 10.98 -6.05
CA ASP A 170 7.47 10.57 -5.66
C ASP A 170 8.30 10.33 -6.92
N ILE A 171 9.42 11.04 -7.06
CA ILE A 171 10.34 10.87 -8.17
C ILE A 171 11.74 10.66 -7.60
N ALA A 172 12.39 9.57 -8.00
CA ALA A 172 13.75 9.26 -7.59
C ALA A 172 14.55 8.68 -8.75
N GLY A 173 15.84 9.02 -8.79
CA GLY A 173 16.82 8.44 -9.70
C GLY A 173 18.02 7.93 -8.92
N GLY A 174 18.66 6.88 -9.42
CA GLY A 174 19.79 6.24 -8.77
C GLY A 174 20.88 5.81 -9.76
N THR A 175 21.97 5.29 -9.24
CA THR A 175 23.03 4.68 -10.04
C THR A 175 22.52 3.43 -10.77
N HIS A 176 23.17 3.02 -11.86
CA HIS A 176 22.80 1.85 -12.67
C HIS A 176 21.39 1.95 -13.26
N ASP A 177 21.03 3.13 -13.78
CA ASP A 177 19.74 3.41 -14.43
C ASP A 177 18.52 3.10 -13.55
N ARG A 178 18.66 3.20 -12.20
CA ARG A 178 17.56 3.04 -11.28
C ARG A 178 16.64 4.24 -11.31
N TYR A 179 15.33 3.98 -11.38
CA TYR A 179 14.32 5.04 -11.36
C TYR A 179 13.08 4.61 -10.60
N LEU A 180 12.42 5.61 -10.03
CA LEU A 180 11.10 5.53 -9.44
C LEU A 180 10.32 6.78 -9.83
N ALA A 181 9.10 6.62 -10.33
CA ALA A 181 8.12 7.68 -10.49
C ALA A 181 6.76 7.15 -10.09
N LYS A 182 6.23 7.66 -8.99
CA LYS A 182 4.89 7.36 -8.50
C LYS A 182 4.04 8.61 -8.52
N ALA A 183 2.79 8.46 -8.83
CA ALA A 183 1.80 9.52 -8.71
C ALA A 183 0.51 8.92 -8.15
N PHE A 184 -0.07 9.62 -7.20
CA PHE A 184 -1.36 9.32 -6.63
C PHE A 184 -2.18 10.60 -6.55
N GLY A 185 -3.44 10.53 -6.96
CA GLY A 185 -4.40 11.60 -6.83
C GLY A 185 -5.73 11.05 -6.33
N PHE A 186 -6.32 11.70 -5.36
CA PHE A 186 -7.61 11.32 -4.80
C PHE A 186 -8.46 12.55 -4.56
N LEU A 187 -9.70 12.54 -5.05
CA LEU A 187 -10.70 13.58 -4.85
C LEU A 187 -11.92 12.98 -4.15
N LEU A 188 -12.33 13.59 -3.05
CA LEU A 188 -13.48 13.20 -2.26
C LEU A 188 -14.53 14.31 -2.26
N THR A 189 -15.75 13.98 -2.66
CA THR A 189 -16.94 14.82 -2.54
C THR A 189 -17.97 14.13 -1.64
N LYS A 190 -19.16 14.72 -1.46
CA LYS A 190 -20.23 14.10 -0.64
C LYS A 190 -20.71 12.76 -1.19
N THR A 191 -20.69 12.58 -2.49
CA THR A 191 -21.25 11.37 -3.15
C THR A 191 -20.26 10.66 -4.06
N LEU A 192 -19.25 11.36 -4.57
CA LEU A 192 -18.30 10.85 -5.53
C LEU A 192 -16.90 10.80 -4.90
N SER A 193 -16.17 9.73 -5.16
CA SER A 193 -14.73 9.65 -4.97
C SER A 193 -14.05 9.23 -6.27
N ILE A 194 -12.99 9.96 -6.62
CA ILE A 194 -12.18 9.70 -7.79
C ILE A 194 -10.76 9.49 -7.33
N GLY A 195 -10.16 8.37 -7.70
CA GLY A 195 -8.78 8.05 -7.41
C GLY A 195 -8.03 7.72 -8.68
N ALA A 196 -6.84 8.26 -8.83
CA ALA A 196 -5.92 7.92 -9.91
C ALA A 196 -4.54 7.63 -9.33
N PHE A 197 -3.87 6.64 -9.90
CA PHE A 197 -2.53 6.28 -9.47
C PHE A 197 -1.70 5.77 -10.64
N ALA A 198 -0.39 5.97 -10.55
CA ALA A 198 0.59 5.45 -11.49
C ALA A 198 1.86 5.06 -10.75
N ASN A 199 2.52 4.01 -11.20
CA ASN A 199 3.83 3.59 -10.70
C ASN A 199 4.70 3.10 -11.85
N LEU A 200 5.85 3.73 -12.00
CA LEU A 200 6.87 3.42 -12.98
C LEU A 200 8.18 3.24 -12.23
N ASN A 201 8.70 2.04 -12.16
CA ASN A 201 9.95 1.81 -11.45
C ASN A 201 10.72 0.58 -11.96
N ASN A 202 11.99 0.50 -11.55
CA ASN A 202 12.86 -0.66 -11.74
C ASN A 202 13.64 -1.01 -10.46
N ILE A 203 13.05 -0.76 -9.31
CA ILE A 203 13.67 -0.98 -7.99
C ILE A 203 12.88 -1.97 -7.11
N ASN A 204 12.01 -2.78 -7.71
CA ASN A 204 11.11 -3.72 -7.01
C ASN A 204 10.09 -3.04 -6.08
N ASP A 205 9.75 -1.79 -6.34
CA ASP A 205 8.71 -1.14 -5.57
C ASP A 205 7.32 -1.62 -6.04
N GLU A 206 6.66 -2.41 -5.20
CA GLU A 206 5.33 -2.96 -5.44
C GLU A 206 4.22 -2.14 -4.79
N THR A 207 4.55 -1.05 -4.10
CA THR A 207 3.65 -0.26 -3.26
C THR A 207 2.63 0.59 -4.03
N SER A 208 2.26 0.25 -5.23
CA SER A 208 1.35 1.10 -6.02
C SER A 208 -0.13 0.78 -5.87
N GLY A 209 -0.51 -0.06 -4.90
CA GLY A 209 -1.92 -0.38 -4.67
C GLY A 209 -2.65 -1.08 -5.83
N LEU A 210 -2.00 -1.25 -6.97
CA LEU A 210 -2.57 -1.94 -8.14
C LEU A 210 -2.74 -3.43 -7.89
N SER A 211 -1.82 -3.99 -7.15
CA SER A 211 -1.72 -5.42 -6.99
C SER A 211 -2.71 -6.03 -6.00
N GLY A 212 -3.32 -5.23 -5.17
CA GLY A 212 -4.28 -5.68 -4.16
C GLY A 212 -5.75 -5.39 -4.49
N VAL A 213 -6.06 -4.77 -5.62
CA VAL A 213 -7.43 -4.31 -5.92
C VAL A 213 -8.45 -5.45 -5.88
N TRP A 214 -8.02 -6.71 -6.05
CA TRP A 214 -9.01 -7.77 -6.29
C TRP A 214 -8.71 -9.10 -5.65
N GLY A 215 -8.07 -9.16 -4.48
CA GLY A 215 -7.99 -10.45 -3.76
C GLY A 215 -7.45 -11.61 -4.60
N GLN A 216 -6.92 -11.34 -5.76
CA GLN A 216 -6.16 -12.30 -6.51
C GLN A 216 -4.89 -12.46 -5.72
N ASN A 217 -4.80 -13.59 -5.02
CA ASN A 217 -3.52 -14.08 -4.58
C ASN A 217 -2.56 -13.80 -5.74
N TYR A 218 -1.63 -12.86 -5.50
CA TYR A 218 -0.48 -12.75 -6.37
C TYR A 218 -0.12 -14.16 -6.81
N ARG A 219 -0.22 -14.45 -8.07
CA ARG A 219 0.62 -15.49 -8.60
C ARG A 219 2.02 -15.06 -8.23
N ARG A 220 2.47 -15.53 -7.07
CA ARG A 220 3.83 -15.37 -6.61
C ARG A 220 4.66 -15.78 -7.81
N ILE A 221 5.28 -14.79 -8.46
CA ILE A 221 6.25 -15.07 -9.49
C ILE A 221 7.23 -16.02 -8.85
N TRP A 222 7.25 -17.25 -9.31
CA TRP A 222 8.06 -18.29 -8.74
C TRP A 222 9.52 -17.89 -8.84
N GLY A 223 10.17 -17.69 -7.70
CA GLY A 223 11.54 -17.24 -7.58
C GLY A 223 11.61 -15.72 -7.45
N GLY A 224 12.12 -15.23 -6.32
CA GLY A 224 12.46 -13.81 -6.16
C GLY A 224 13.38 -13.41 -7.32
N ALA A 225 13.07 -12.30 -7.99
CA ALA A 225 13.92 -11.79 -9.06
C ALA A 225 15.30 -11.45 -8.47
N ASN A 226 16.37 -12.03 -8.99
CA ASN A 226 17.74 -11.69 -8.62
C ASN A 226 18.13 -10.30 -9.17
N HIS A 227 17.39 -9.84 -10.17
CA HIS A 227 17.49 -8.53 -10.75
C HIS A 227 16.23 -7.73 -10.47
N PRO A 228 16.32 -6.41 -10.37
CA PRO A 228 15.16 -5.58 -10.17
C PRO A 228 14.17 -5.74 -11.30
N SER A 229 12.93 -6.01 -10.94
CA SER A 229 11.82 -6.02 -11.89
C SER A 229 11.52 -4.59 -12.37
N LYS A 230 11.14 -4.47 -13.64
CA LYS A 230 10.60 -3.23 -14.19
C LYS A 230 9.09 -3.30 -14.09
N ARG A 231 8.50 -2.26 -13.52
CA ARG A 231 7.05 -2.14 -13.41
C ARG A 231 6.56 -0.86 -14.04
N LYS A 232 5.43 -0.94 -14.74
CA LYS A 232 4.72 0.19 -15.32
C LYS A 232 3.23 -0.07 -15.13
N GLY A 233 2.61 0.67 -14.22
CA GLY A 233 1.21 0.47 -13.93
C GLY A 233 0.49 1.79 -13.73
N ALA A 234 -0.79 1.83 -14.09
CA ALA A 234 -1.68 2.94 -13.83
C ALA A 234 -3.12 2.44 -13.61
N GLY A 235 -3.89 3.21 -12.87
CA GLY A 235 -5.29 2.90 -12.65
C GLY A 235 -6.12 4.11 -12.24
N LEU A 236 -7.42 3.96 -12.44
CA LEU A 236 -8.43 4.94 -12.12
C LEU A 236 -9.56 4.25 -11.36
N SER A 237 -9.99 4.83 -10.24
CA SER A 237 -11.17 4.42 -9.49
C SER A 237 -12.19 5.56 -9.50
N LEU A 238 -13.43 5.22 -9.74
CA LEU A 238 -14.56 6.14 -9.71
C LEU A 238 -15.70 5.49 -8.94
N ASP A 239 -15.92 5.96 -7.72
CA ASP A 239 -16.90 5.39 -6.79
C ASP A 239 -17.99 6.42 -6.50
N TYR A 240 -19.23 6.07 -6.78
CA TYR A 240 -20.40 6.85 -6.41
C TYR A 240 -21.16 6.18 -5.26
N GLN A 241 -21.55 6.95 -4.27
CA GLN A 241 -22.35 6.48 -3.15
C GLN A 241 -23.41 7.53 -2.80
N SER A 242 -24.67 7.11 -2.75
CA SER A 242 -25.76 8.01 -2.35
C SER A 242 -25.63 8.45 -0.90
N THR A 243 -26.09 9.64 -0.61
CA THR A 243 -26.15 10.16 0.79
C THR A 243 -27.21 9.45 1.62
N LYS A 244 -28.27 8.93 0.97
CA LYS A 244 -29.30 8.14 1.62
C LYS A 244 -28.73 6.78 2.03
N LYS A 245 -28.79 6.49 3.33
CA LYS A 245 -28.31 5.23 3.89
C LYS A 245 -29.48 4.34 4.33
N GLN A 246 -29.28 3.03 4.20
CA GLN A 246 -30.19 2.00 4.70
C GLN A 246 -29.32 0.93 5.40
N TYR A 247 -29.65 0.60 6.64
CA TYR A 247 -28.89 -0.35 7.46
C TYR A 247 -27.37 -0.01 7.59
N GLY A 248 -27.00 1.26 7.54
CA GLY A 248 -25.63 1.72 7.62
C GLY A 248 -24.86 1.79 6.28
N PHE A 249 -25.46 1.27 5.20
CA PHE A 249 -24.89 1.29 3.85
C PHE A 249 -25.59 2.32 2.95
N PRO A 250 -24.90 2.86 1.91
CA PRO A 250 -25.56 3.71 0.93
C PRO A 250 -26.67 2.94 0.21
N SER A 251 -27.82 3.56 0.01
CA SER A 251 -28.95 2.92 -0.69
C SER A 251 -28.65 2.60 -2.16
N LEU A 252 -27.77 3.37 -2.77
CA LEU A 252 -27.25 3.16 -4.13
C LEU A 252 -25.74 3.40 -4.12
N ALA A 253 -24.96 2.46 -4.65
CA ALA A 253 -23.55 2.61 -4.84
C ALA A 253 -23.08 1.99 -6.17
N PHE A 254 -22.12 2.66 -6.79
CA PHE A 254 -21.38 2.19 -7.97
C PHE A 254 -19.90 2.27 -7.64
N TYR A 255 -19.17 1.19 -7.82
CA TYR A 255 -17.73 1.13 -7.67
C TYR A 255 -17.13 0.68 -8.99
N ASN A 256 -16.25 1.49 -9.55
CA ASN A 256 -15.63 1.22 -10.83
C ASN A 256 -14.13 1.41 -10.70
N THR A 257 -13.36 0.43 -11.15
CA THR A 257 -11.90 0.53 -11.21
C THR A 257 -11.41 -0.02 -12.54
N ILE A 258 -10.57 0.74 -13.19
CA ILE A 258 -9.80 0.29 -14.36
C ILE A 258 -8.32 0.34 -14.02
N SER A 259 -7.58 -0.69 -14.40
CA SER A 259 -6.13 -0.73 -14.20
C SER A 259 -5.43 -1.38 -15.37
N VAL A 260 -4.23 -0.90 -15.62
CA VAL A 260 -3.27 -1.47 -16.57
C VAL A 260 -1.95 -1.66 -15.83
N ASP A 261 -1.34 -2.82 -15.96
CA ASP A 261 -0.06 -3.12 -15.32
C ASP A 261 0.83 -3.93 -16.27
N ARG A 262 2.11 -3.61 -16.28
CA ARG A 262 3.15 -4.38 -16.96
C ARG A 262 4.29 -4.63 -16.01
N LYS A 263 4.64 -5.89 -15.83
CA LYS A 263 5.79 -6.36 -15.06
C LYS A 263 6.77 -7.05 -15.98
N ASP A 264 8.04 -6.76 -15.84
CA ASP A 264 9.15 -7.39 -16.57
C ASP A 264 10.18 -7.83 -15.55
N ASN A 265 10.18 -9.12 -15.25
CA ASN A 265 11.05 -9.73 -14.25
C ASN A 265 12.15 -10.50 -14.95
N LEU A 266 13.37 -10.31 -14.49
CA LEU A 266 14.53 -11.02 -14.93
C LEU A 266 15.15 -11.75 -13.74
N ASN A 267 15.39 -13.04 -13.92
CA ASN A 267 16.08 -13.88 -12.96
C ASN A 267 17.26 -14.56 -13.66
N GLU A 268 18.45 -14.36 -13.13
CA GLU A 268 19.67 -14.97 -13.66
C GLU A 268 20.37 -15.77 -12.57
N SER A 269 20.79 -16.96 -12.90
CA SER A 269 21.63 -17.78 -12.03
C SER A 269 22.80 -18.36 -12.81
N LYS A 270 23.93 -18.40 -12.16
CA LYS A 270 25.13 -19.05 -12.67
C LYS A 270 25.65 -19.99 -11.61
N SER A 271 25.91 -21.22 -11.98
CA SER A 271 26.53 -22.20 -11.10
C SER A 271 27.76 -22.80 -11.79
N PHE A 272 28.79 -23.00 -10.98
CA PHE A 272 30.00 -23.73 -11.33
C PHE A 272 30.09 -24.93 -10.43
N GLN A 273 30.28 -26.10 -11.02
CA GLN A 273 30.45 -27.37 -10.31
C GLN A 273 31.70 -28.08 -10.83
N GLU A 274 32.49 -28.57 -9.90
CA GLU A 274 33.63 -29.43 -10.18
C GLU A 274 33.35 -30.82 -9.60
N PHE A 275 33.47 -31.81 -10.44
CA PHE A 275 33.31 -33.20 -10.05
C PHE A 275 34.69 -33.88 -10.06
N PHE A 276 35.12 -34.36 -8.91
CA PHE A 276 36.37 -35.06 -8.74
C PHE A 276 36.16 -36.57 -9.05
N LEU A 277 36.62 -37.00 -10.21
CA LEU A 277 36.56 -38.40 -10.61
C LEU A 277 37.96 -39.01 -10.53
N PRO A 278 38.05 -40.36 -10.39
CA PRO A 278 39.34 -41.05 -10.40
C PRO A 278 40.16 -40.83 -11.68
N THR A 279 39.50 -40.53 -12.78
CA THR A 279 40.07 -40.29 -14.12
C THR A 279 40.42 -38.79 -14.36
N GLY A 280 40.11 -37.89 -13.40
CA GLY A 280 40.36 -36.45 -13.51
C GLY A 280 39.14 -35.62 -13.19
N SER A 281 39.35 -34.31 -13.01
CA SER A 281 38.26 -33.39 -12.71
C SER A 281 37.41 -33.07 -13.92
N THR A 282 36.11 -32.98 -13.70
CA THR A 282 35.13 -32.54 -14.70
C THR A 282 34.46 -31.28 -14.22
N TYR A 283 34.35 -30.29 -15.09
CA TYR A 283 33.81 -28.97 -14.79
C TYR A 283 32.49 -28.75 -15.51
N GLN A 284 31.50 -28.26 -14.77
CA GLN A 284 30.20 -27.91 -15.33
C GLN A 284 29.86 -26.49 -14.99
N ASN A 285 29.64 -25.69 -16.01
CA ASN A 285 29.10 -24.33 -15.89
C ASN A 285 27.66 -24.33 -16.35
N THR A 286 26.77 -23.84 -15.51
CA THR A 286 25.35 -23.66 -15.87
C THR A 286 24.99 -22.20 -15.75
N SER A 287 24.50 -21.60 -16.82
CA SER A 287 23.93 -20.24 -16.82
C SER A 287 22.47 -20.34 -17.18
N GLN A 288 21.61 -19.85 -16.31
CA GLN A 288 20.16 -19.82 -16.50
C GLN A 288 19.69 -18.37 -16.47
N GLN A 289 18.84 -18.02 -17.42
CA GLN A 289 18.16 -16.73 -17.49
C GLN A 289 16.68 -16.97 -17.72
N MET A 290 15.85 -16.50 -16.79
CA MET A 290 14.40 -16.54 -16.89
C MET A 290 13.87 -15.13 -16.92
N ARG A 291 13.16 -14.78 -17.99
CA ARG A 291 12.47 -13.50 -18.11
C ARG A 291 10.99 -13.74 -18.24
N GLN A 292 10.21 -13.07 -17.39
CA GLN A 292 8.76 -13.09 -17.43
C GLN A 292 8.23 -11.68 -17.66
N ILE A 293 7.39 -11.53 -18.66
CA ILE A 293 6.69 -10.28 -18.98
C ILE A 293 5.20 -10.53 -18.81
N LEU A 294 4.59 -9.83 -17.86
CA LEU A 294 3.17 -9.90 -17.59
C LEU A 294 2.53 -8.55 -17.93
N ASN A 295 1.55 -8.55 -18.82
CA ASN A 295 0.71 -7.39 -19.12
C ASN A 295 -0.71 -7.72 -18.69
N GLU A 296 -1.30 -6.84 -17.88
CA GLU A 296 -2.66 -7.00 -17.34
C GLU A 296 -3.48 -5.75 -17.63
N VAL A 297 -4.69 -5.94 -18.05
CA VAL A 297 -5.72 -4.89 -18.14
C VAL A 297 -6.96 -5.41 -17.42
N MET A 298 -7.49 -4.63 -16.51
CA MET A 298 -8.66 -5.00 -15.73
C MET A 298 -9.64 -3.85 -15.61
N LEU A 299 -10.90 -4.14 -15.90
CA LEU A 299 -12.06 -3.30 -15.57
C LEU A 299 -12.91 -4.07 -14.56
N HIS A 300 -13.16 -3.49 -13.42
CA HIS A 300 -14.05 -4.05 -12.42
C HIS A 300 -15.15 -3.07 -12.05
N GLN A 301 -16.37 -3.58 -11.98
CA GLN A 301 -17.54 -2.80 -11.63
C GLN A 301 -18.40 -3.55 -10.62
N THR A 302 -18.88 -2.84 -9.61
CA THR A 302 -19.84 -3.33 -8.64
C THR A 302 -20.98 -2.34 -8.51
N VAL A 303 -22.20 -2.84 -8.55
CA VAL A 303 -23.44 -2.08 -8.34
C VAL A 303 -24.15 -2.62 -7.13
N VAL A 304 -24.59 -1.74 -6.25
CA VAL A 304 -25.42 -2.08 -5.07
C VAL A 304 -26.65 -1.18 -5.07
N TYR A 305 -27.85 -1.78 -4.99
CA TYR A 305 -29.10 -1.07 -4.84
C TYR A 305 -29.96 -1.74 -3.75
N LEU A 306 -29.87 -1.21 -2.53
CA LEU A 306 -30.46 -1.83 -1.36
C LEU A 306 -31.99 -1.92 -1.36
N PRO A 307 -32.77 -0.97 -1.93
CA PRO A 307 -34.23 -1.10 -1.95
C PRO A 307 -34.75 -2.38 -2.63
N LEU A 308 -33.99 -2.94 -3.56
CA LEU A 308 -34.27 -4.23 -4.20
C LEU A 308 -33.31 -5.34 -3.75
N SER A 309 -32.51 -5.09 -2.72
CA SER A 309 -31.45 -6.02 -2.27
C SER A 309 -30.58 -6.51 -3.44
N LEU A 310 -30.34 -5.60 -4.41
CA LEU A 310 -29.60 -5.91 -5.63
C LEU A 310 -28.11 -5.65 -5.42
N ARG A 311 -27.30 -6.66 -5.73
CA ARG A 311 -25.87 -6.55 -5.93
C ARG A 311 -25.48 -7.25 -7.23
N GLY A 312 -24.76 -6.54 -8.06
CA GLY A 312 -24.14 -7.08 -9.27
C GLY A 312 -22.66 -6.73 -9.29
N GLU A 313 -21.85 -7.67 -9.68
CA GLU A 313 -20.41 -7.50 -9.80
C GLU A 313 -19.93 -8.16 -11.08
N TRP A 314 -19.10 -7.47 -11.86
CA TRP A 314 -18.47 -8.04 -13.03
C TRP A 314 -17.08 -7.47 -13.27
N ARG A 315 -16.24 -8.28 -13.89
CA ARG A 315 -14.89 -7.96 -14.31
C ARG A 315 -14.71 -8.26 -15.79
N VAL A 316 -14.03 -7.37 -16.48
CA VAL A 316 -13.47 -7.65 -17.79
C VAL A 316 -11.96 -7.62 -17.64
N PHE A 317 -11.29 -8.65 -18.10
CA PHE A 317 -9.84 -8.76 -17.92
C PHE A 317 -9.15 -9.23 -19.21
N TYR A 318 -7.92 -8.77 -19.36
CA TYR A 318 -6.96 -9.25 -20.33
C TYR A 318 -5.62 -9.45 -19.62
N GLU A 319 -5.01 -10.61 -19.84
CA GLU A 319 -3.70 -10.98 -19.32
C GLU A 319 -2.87 -11.54 -20.47
N ASP A 320 -1.62 -11.10 -20.62
CA ASP A 320 -0.64 -11.62 -21.57
C ASP A 320 0.64 -11.91 -20.76
N ASP A 321 0.87 -13.18 -20.45
CA ASP A 321 2.02 -13.68 -19.71
C ASP A 321 2.98 -14.37 -20.69
N GLU A 322 4.17 -13.81 -20.82
CA GLU A 322 5.25 -14.34 -21.63
C GLU A 322 6.43 -14.72 -20.74
N THR A 323 6.73 -16.00 -20.67
CA THR A 323 7.88 -16.53 -19.95
C THR A 323 8.90 -17.07 -20.93
N ASN A 324 10.11 -16.55 -20.87
CA ASN A 324 11.26 -16.99 -21.65
C ASN A 324 12.33 -17.54 -20.71
N HIS A 325 12.69 -18.80 -20.90
CA HIS A 325 13.68 -19.49 -20.10
C HIS A 325 14.83 -19.95 -20.99
N ASN A 326 16.03 -19.41 -20.78
CA ASN A 326 17.25 -19.75 -21.47
C ASN A 326 18.20 -20.45 -20.51
N THR A 327 18.66 -21.63 -20.87
CA THR A 327 19.67 -22.39 -20.12
C THR A 327 20.84 -22.68 -21.04
N MET A 328 22.03 -22.36 -20.59
CA MET A 328 23.29 -22.71 -21.24
C MET A 328 24.07 -23.60 -20.28
N LEU A 329 24.39 -24.79 -20.74
CA LEU A 329 25.23 -25.75 -20.05
C LEU A 329 26.53 -25.88 -20.81
N SER A 330 27.65 -25.70 -20.14
CA SER A 330 28.99 -25.97 -20.68
C SER A 330 29.67 -27.04 -19.80
N HIS A 331 30.08 -28.13 -20.41
CA HIS A 331 30.72 -29.22 -19.75
C HIS A 331 32.14 -29.42 -20.33
N ARG A 332 33.12 -29.55 -19.46
CA ARG A 332 34.52 -29.77 -19.84
C ARG A 332 35.15 -30.85 -18.96
N SER A 333 35.80 -31.83 -19.58
CA SER A 333 36.53 -32.91 -18.90
C SER A 333 37.99 -32.87 -19.35
N SER A 334 38.87 -33.52 -18.58
CA SER A 334 40.26 -33.77 -18.99
C SER A 334 40.36 -34.73 -20.18
N GLU A 335 39.36 -35.55 -20.42
CA GLU A 335 39.33 -36.56 -21.51
C GLU A 335 38.46 -36.15 -22.69
N TYR A 336 37.55 -35.19 -22.52
CA TYR A 336 36.59 -34.77 -23.54
C TYR A 336 36.70 -33.26 -23.78
N GLU A 337 36.61 -32.91 -25.04
CA GLU A 337 36.49 -31.53 -25.48
C GLU A 337 35.19 -30.89 -24.96
N ALA A 338 35.18 -29.55 -24.85
CA ALA A 338 34.07 -28.82 -24.29
C ALA A 338 32.76 -29.12 -25.06
N MET A 339 31.71 -29.51 -24.35
CA MET A 339 30.37 -29.67 -24.87
C MET A 339 29.52 -28.47 -24.40
N GLU A 340 28.89 -27.80 -25.34
CA GLU A 340 27.91 -26.76 -25.05
C GLU A 340 26.50 -27.23 -25.40
N GLN A 341 25.56 -26.96 -24.49
CA GLN A 341 24.15 -27.22 -24.71
C GLN A 341 23.33 -26.00 -24.36
N LYS A 342 22.49 -25.57 -25.29
CA LYS A 342 21.58 -24.42 -25.12
C LYS A 342 20.14 -24.89 -25.20
N PHE A 343 19.37 -24.55 -24.17
CA PHE A 343 17.94 -24.76 -24.13
C PHE A 343 17.25 -23.43 -24.06
N ASN A 344 16.32 -23.22 -24.96
CA ASN A 344 15.41 -22.07 -24.91
C ASN A 344 13.98 -22.60 -24.80
N TYR A 345 13.24 -22.10 -23.87
CA TYR A 345 11.83 -22.38 -23.70
C TYR A 345 11.06 -21.07 -23.63
N LEU A 346 10.07 -20.93 -24.50
CA LEU A 346 9.16 -19.79 -24.53
C LEU A 346 7.75 -20.29 -24.32
N GLU A 347 7.09 -19.76 -23.30
CA GLU A 347 5.68 -19.94 -23.07
C GLU A 347 5.01 -18.55 -23.14
N ARG A 348 3.96 -18.44 -23.93
CA ARG A 348 3.12 -17.25 -23.96
C ARG A 348 1.68 -17.64 -23.81
N LYS A 349 1.06 -17.15 -22.74
CA LYS A 349 -0.35 -17.35 -22.42
C LYS A 349 -1.08 -16.03 -22.51
N LYS A 350 -2.09 -15.96 -23.35
CA LYS A 350 -3.03 -14.86 -23.40
C LYS A 350 -4.36 -15.33 -22.86
N GLU A 351 -4.89 -14.60 -21.91
CA GLU A 351 -6.18 -14.87 -21.30
C GLU A 351 -7.02 -13.59 -21.33
N TYR A 352 -8.24 -13.70 -21.79
CA TYR A 352 -9.20 -12.61 -21.77
C TYR A 352 -10.58 -13.16 -21.44
N GLY A 353 -11.36 -12.36 -20.74
CA GLY A 353 -12.67 -12.84 -20.37
C GLY A 353 -13.51 -11.84 -19.59
N ILE A 354 -14.69 -12.30 -19.29
CA ILE A 354 -15.65 -11.63 -18.44
C ILE A 354 -15.97 -12.57 -17.29
N SER A 355 -15.81 -12.07 -16.07
CA SER A 355 -16.18 -12.77 -14.85
C SER A 355 -17.37 -12.04 -14.24
N PHE A 356 -18.42 -12.78 -13.91
CA PHE A 356 -19.57 -12.27 -13.19
C PHE A 356 -19.54 -12.80 -11.76
N GLY A 357 -19.55 -11.89 -10.79
CA GLY A 357 -19.81 -12.27 -9.40
C GLY A 357 -21.30 -12.57 -9.18
N ASN A 358 -21.63 -12.99 -7.96
CA ASN A 358 -23.00 -13.31 -7.62
C ASN A 358 -23.94 -12.12 -7.85
N PHE A 359 -24.88 -12.29 -8.75
CA PHE A 359 -26.01 -11.38 -8.91
C PHE A 359 -27.11 -11.82 -7.96
N ASN A 360 -27.40 -11.01 -6.93
CA ASN A 360 -28.48 -11.25 -5.98
C ASN A 360 -29.53 -10.16 -6.12
N MET A 361 -30.77 -10.55 -6.16
CA MET A 361 -31.91 -9.64 -6.14
C MET A 361 -33.04 -10.23 -5.31
N SER A 362 -33.59 -9.46 -4.37
CA SER A 362 -34.79 -9.84 -3.60
C SER A 362 -36.01 -9.16 -4.22
N LEU A 363 -37.01 -9.95 -4.60
CA LEU A 363 -38.28 -9.46 -5.06
C LEU A 363 -39.23 -9.09 -3.91
N PRO A 364 -40.20 -8.18 -4.10
CA PRO A 364 -41.11 -7.70 -3.05
C PRO A 364 -41.92 -8.77 -2.31
N TRP A 365 -41.96 -9.99 -2.82
CA TRP A 365 -42.72 -11.13 -2.21
C TRP A 365 -41.79 -12.17 -1.57
N HIS A 366 -40.70 -11.75 -0.94
CA HIS A 366 -39.73 -12.64 -0.27
C HIS A 366 -39.11 -13.72 -1.18
N LYS A 367 -39.16 -13.55 -2.47
CA LYS A 367 -38.45 -14.42 -3.42
C LYS A 367 -37.08 -13.84 -3.73
N GLN A 368 -36.06 -14.60 -3.48
CA GLN A 368 -34.68 -14.27 -3.90
C GLN A 368 -34.40 -14.92 -5.25
N ILE A 369 -33.88 -14.14 -6.16
CA ILE A 369 -33.29 -14.64 -7.41
C ILE A 369 -31.79 -14.48 -7.25
N THR A 370 -31.07 -15.59 -7.24
CA THR A 370 -29.62 -15.62 -7.29
C THR A 370 -29.22 -16.20 -8.62
N VAL A 371 -28.52 -15.41 -9.44
CA VAL A 371 -27.92 -15.87 -10.68
C VAL A 371 -26.41 -15.88 -10.49
N SER A 372 -25.81 -17.06 -10.54
CA SER A 372 -24.37 -17.24 -10.48
C SER A 372 -23.87 -17.61 -11.87
N LEU A 373 -23.27 -16.64 -12.56
CA LEU A 373 -22.49 -16.85 -13.77
C LEU A 373 -21.04 -16.64 -13.40
N ASN A 374 -20.25 -17.74 -13.40
CA ASN A 374 -18.94 -17.64 -12.81
C ASN A 374 -17.91 -17.02 -13.74
N ASN A 375 -17.62 -17.62 -14.89
CA ASN A 375 -16.60 -17.05 -15.78
C ASN A 375 -16.83 -17.49 -17.23
N LEU A 376 -16.70 -16.53 -18.14
CA LEU A 376 -16.46 -16.80 -19.55
C LEU A 376 -15.04 -16.33 -19.86
N ARG A 377 -14.16 -17.23 -20.24
CA ARG A 377 -12.78 -16.90 -20.58
C ARG A 377 -12.30 -17.66 -21.81
N ALA A 378 -11.44 -17.04 -22.57
CA ALA A 378 -10.70 -17.69 -23.63
C ALA A 378 -9.19 -17.64 -23.32
N ILE A 379 -8.52 -18.73 -23.57
CA ILE A 379 -7.10 -18.91 -23.31
C ILE A 379 -6.42 -19.29 -24.62
N HIS A 380 -5.35 -18.58 -24.96
CA HIS A 380 -4.49 -18.90 -26.09
C HIS A 380 -3.07 -19.11 -25.56
N THR A 381 -2.50 -20.28 -25.77
CA THR A 381 -1.16 -20.62 -25.30
C THR A 381 -0.29 -21.03 -26.47
N VAL A 382 0.90 -20.48 -26.51
CA VAL A 382 1.98 -20.82 -27.45
C VAL A 382 3.17 -21.33 -26.65
N LEU A 383 3.58 -22.55 -26.95
CA LEU A 383 4.78 -23.18 -26.41
C LEU A 383 5.82 -23.33 -27.52
N ARG A 384 7.02 -22.90 -27.27
CA ARG A 384 8.14 -23.11 -28.17
C ARG A 384 9.35 -23.59 -27.37
N SER A 385 9.92 -24.73 -27.75
CA SER A 385 11.15 -25.23 -27.17
C SER A 385 12.22 -25.35 -28.24
N TYR A 386 13.42 -24.95 -27.88
CA TYR A 386 14.59 -25.03 -28.74
C TYR A 386 15.73 -25.70 -27.94
N ASN A 387 16.28 -26.74 -28.49
CA ASN A 387 17.41 -27.45 -27.92
C ASN A 387 18.52 -27.52 -28.95
N LYS A 388 19.67 -26.96 -28.64
CA LYS A 388 20.90 -27.09 -29.46
C LYS A 388 21.98 -27.72 -28.61
N ARG A 389 22.50 -28.85 -29.06
CA ARG A 389 23.69 -29.49 -28.50
C ARG A 389 24.82 -29.33 -29.52
N GLN A 390 25.95 -28.88 -29.08
CA GLN A 390 27.12 -28.69 -29.91
C GLN A 390 28.35 -29.24 -29.21
N THR A 391 29.02 -30.17 -29.88
CA THR A 391 30.37 -30.69 -29.57
C THR A 391 31.31 -30.19 -30.66
N GLN A 392 32.61 -30.45 -30.55
CA GLN A 392 33.56 -30.12 -31.64
C GLN A 392 33.24 -30.87 -32.94
N GLU A 393 32.71 -32.07 -32.84
CA GLU A 393 32.46 -32.99 -33.98
C GLU A 393 31.01 -32.97 -34.48
N GLU A 394 30.02 -32.67 -33.61
CA GLU A 394 28.60 -32.79 -33.94
C GLU A 394 27.78 -31.59 -33.46
N SER A 395 26.80 -31.19 -34.26
CA SER A 395 25.78 -30.21 -33.87
C SER A 395 24.39 -30.75 -34.16
N THR A 396 23.56 -30.88 -33.13
CA THR A 396 22.16 -31.26 -33.25
C THR A 396 21.24 -30.14 -32.80
N THR A 397 20.18 -29.90 -33.54
CA THR A 397 19.19 -28.86 -33.23
C THR A 397 17.80 -29.48 -33.29
N GLN A 398 17.00 -29.25 -32.26
CA GLN A 398 15.57 -29.58 -32.20
C GLN A 398 14.77 -28.33 -31.91
N ASP A 399 13.80 -28.02 -32.75
CA ASP A 399 12.85 -26.91 -32.58
C ASP A 399 11.43 -27.49 -32.58
N TYR A 400 10.66 -27.14 -31.58
CA TYR A 400 9.30 -27.62 -31.39
C TYR A 400 8.39 -26.45 -31.06
N ARG A 401 7.26 -26.35 -31.78
CA ARG A 401 6.22 -25.37 -31.51
C ARG A 401 4.89 -26.07 -31.35
N HIS A 402 4.19 -25.76 -30.28
CA HIS A 402 2.82 -26.19 -30.04
C HIS A 402 1.95 -24.97 -29.75
N GLU A 403 0.78 -24.92 -30.35
CA GLU A 403 -0.18 -23.82 -30.17
C GLU A 403 -1.57 -24.44 -29.95
N TYR A 404 -2.23 -24.01 -28.89
CA TYR A 404 -3.60 -24.43 -28.63
C TYR A 404 -4.46 -23.27 -28.12
N GLN A 405 -5.74 -23.33 -28.43
CA GLN A 405 -6.73 -22.38 -27.99
C GLN A 405 -7.82 -23.12 -27.24
N ASP A 406 -8.25 -22.55 -26.13
CA ASP A 406 -9.29 -23.12 -25.31
C ASP A 406 -10.29 -22.04 -24.91
N ALA A 407 -11.57 -22.38 -24.87
CA ALA A 407 -12.63 -21.51 -24.39
C ALA A 407 -13.32 -22.23 -23.22
N VAL A 408 -13.30 -21.62 -22.06
CA VAL A 408 -13.85 -22.20 -20.83
C VAL A 408 -15.03 -21.38 -20.36
N LEU A 409 -16.17 -22.03 -20.22
CA LEU A 409 -17.33 -21.52 -19.51
C LEU A 409 -17.46 -22.30 -18.19
N THR A 410 -17.35 -21.60 -17.06
CA THR A 410 -17.46 -22.21 -15.73
C THR A 410 -18.53 -21.51 -14.89
#